data_fe53b99cf79d437795108280626a27e0
#
_entry.id   fe53b99cf79d437795108280626a27e0
#
_cell.length_a   1.000
_cell.length_b   1.000
_cell.length_c   1.000
_cell.angle_alpha   90.00
_cell.angle_beta   90.00
_cell.angle_gamma   90.00
#
_symmetry.space_group_name_H-M   'P 1'
#
loop_
_entity.id
_entity.type
_entity.pdbx_description
1 polymer ?
#
loop_
_entity_poly.entity_id
_entity_poly.type
_entity_poly.pdbx_seq_one_letter_code
_entity_poly.pdbx_strand_id
1 'polypeptide(L)'
;MKHPERVEDYLRHITEAIERATSYLQPLPDLQAFEKNRQVQDAVVRNIEIIGEAVSKINPLAPDFINQHAQLPWAQMRAMRNGCYSRIFFVDLKVGWTTIKNDLPWLKQQIDDLLDQERGGQAEKEPDLPQ
;
A
#
# COMPACT_ATOMS: atom_id res chain seq x y z
N MET A 1 13.08 -2.36 -24.92
CA MET A 1 12.46 -3.47 -24.24
C MET A 1 12.20 -3.12 -22.79
N LYS A 2 11.04 -3.50 -22.33
CA LYS A 2 10.66 -3.19 -20.98
C LYS A 2 11.28 -4.18 -20.01
N HIS A 3 11.92 -3.68 -18.99
CA HIS A 3 12.43 -4.54 -17.95
C HIS A 3 11.30 -5.06 -17.08
N PRO A 4 11.41 -6.30 -16.58
CA PRO A 4 10.44 -6.76 -15.60
C PRO A 4 10.43 -5.82 -14.41
N GLU A 5 9.25 -5.54 -13.88
CA GLU A 5 9.14 -4.71 -12.71
C GLU A 5 9.73 -5.45 -11.51
N ARG A 6 10.35 -4.70 -10.65
CA ARG A 6 10.98 -5.25 -9.45
C ARG A 6 10.03 -5.13 -8.26
N VAL A 7 10.32 -5.91 -7.22
CA VAL A 7 9.60 -5.80 -5.96
C VAL A 7 9.55 -4.35 -5.50
N GLU A 8 10.65 -3.64 -5.60
CA GLU A 8 10.74 -2.24 -5.18
C GLU A 8 9.74 -1.35 -5.93
N ASP A 9 9.48 -1.61 -7.21
CA ASP A 9 8.50 -0.84 -7.97
C ASP A 9 7.09 -1.04 -7.42
N TYR A 10 6.75 -2.28 -7.09
CA TYR A 10 5.43 -2.56 -6.52
C TYR A 10 5.30 -2.01 -5.10
N LEU A 11 6.37 -2.04 -4.32
CA LEU A 11 6.35 -1.40 -3.00
C LEU A 11 6.10 0.10 -3.12
N ARG A 12 6.69 0.75 -4.13
CA ARG A 12 6.41 2.17 -4.38
C ARG A 12 4.97 2.41 -4.79
N HIS A 13 4.40 1.52 -5.61
CA HIS A 13 2.98 1.63 -5.95
C HIS A 13 2.11 1.60 -4.70
N ILE A 14 2.47 0.76 -3.73
CA ILE A 14 1.74 0.68 -2.47
C ILE A 14 1.84 1.99 -1.69
N THR A 15 3.05 2.52 -1.51
CA THR A 15 3.21 3.75 -0.74
C THR A 15 2.52 4.93 -1.42
N GLU A 16 2.59 5.01 -2.73
CA GLU A 16 1.90 6.07 -3.48
C GLU A 16 0.39 5.98 -3.34
N ALA A 17 -0.16 4.75 -3.38
CA ALA A 17 -1.59 4.57 -3.20
C ALA A 17 -2.01 4.97 -1.78
N ILE A 18 -1.21 4.63 -0.77
CA ILE A 18 -1.49 5.04 0.60
C ILE A 18 -1.47 6.56 0.72
N GLU A 19 -0.47 7.21 0.13
CA GLU A 19 -0.37 8.67 0.17
C GLU A 19 -1.59 9.32 -0.46
N ARG A 20 -2.03 8.81 -1.61
CA ARG A 20 -3.23 9.36 -2.26
C ARG A 20 -4.46 9.17 -1.39
N ALA A 21 -4.67 7.97 -0.85
CA ALA A 21 -5.82 7.70 -0.02
C ALA A 21 -5.85 8.59 1.22
N THR A 22 -4.71 8.74 1.89
CA THR A 22 -4.64 9.59 3.08
C THR A 22 -4.84 11.06 2.73
N SER A 23 -4.32 11.52 1.58
CA SER A 23 -4.48 12.90 1.17
C SER A 23 -5.94 13.25 0.86
N TYR A 24 -6.69 12.30 0.32
CA TYR A 24 -8.11 12.54 0.02
C TYR A 24 -8.93 12.75 1.29
N LEU A 25 -8.53 12.13 2.39
CA LEU A 25 -9.23 12.28 3.67
C LEU A 25 -8.82 13.51 4.44
N GLN A 26 -7.64 14.06 4.14
CA GLN A 26 -7.06 15.13 4.94
C GLN A 26 -7.95 16.37 5.07
N PRO A 27 -8.61 16.86 3.99
CA PRO A 27 -9.50 18.00 4.15
C PRO A 27 -10.81 17.70 4.85
N LEU A 28 -11.14 16.44 5.07
CA LEU A 28 -12.41 16.07 5.68
C LEU A 28 -12.26 16.10 7.20
N PRO A 29 -13.10 16.85 7.91
CA PRO A 29 -12.93 17.02 9.35
C PRO A 29 -13.30 15.79 10.18
N ASP A 30 -14.22 14.94 9.67
CA ASP A 30 -14.72 13.81 10.45
C ASP A 30 -15.34 12.76 9.55
N LEU A 31 -15.74 11.67 10.18
CA LEU A 31 -16.38 10.55 9.49
C LEU A 31 -17.65 10.98 8.75
N GLN A 32 -18.42 11.90 9.33
CA GLN A 32 -19.66 12.35 8.69
C GLN A 32 -19.38 13.00 7.35
N ALA A 33 -18.33 13.81 7.25
CA ALA A 33 -17.94 14.42 5.99
C ALA A 33 -17.55 13.36 4.97
N PHE A 34 -16.86 12.30 5.39
CA PHE A 34 -16.50 11.19 4.52
C PHE A 34 -17.74 10.45 4.03
N GLU A 35 -18.71 10.22 4.94
CA GLU A 35 -19.95 9.53 4.58
C GLU A 35 -20.78 10.27 3.54
N LYS A 36 -20.61 11.58 3.46
CA LYS A 36 -21.35 12.43 2.52
C LYS A 36 -20.59 12.65 1.21
N ASN A 37 -19.38 12.16 1.09
CA ASN A 37 -18.54 12.45 -0.07
C ASN A 37 -18.26 11.20 -0.88
N ARG A 38 -19.18 10.89 -1.82
CA ARG A 38 -19.07 9.70 -2.65
C ARG A 38 -17.82 9.72 -3.52
N GLN A 39 -17.45 10.90 -4.01
CA GLN A 39 -16.28 11.02 -4.87
C GLN A 39 -15.02 10.59 -4.12
N VAL A 40 -14.86 11.04 -2.89
CA VAL A 40 -13.71 10.64 -2.07
C VAL A 40 -13.78 9.14 -1.75
N GLN A 41 -14.96 8.63 -1.44
CA GLN A 41 -15.12 7.20 -1.19
C GLN A 41 -14.62 6.36 -2.36
N ASP A 42 -15.04 6.73 -3.57
CA ASP A 42 -14.66 5.98 -4.77
C ASP A 42 -13.15 6.07 -5.03
N ALA A 43 -12.57 7.26 -4.84
CA ALA A 43 -11.14 7.45 -5.03
C ALA A 43 -10.32 6.64 -4.03
N VAL A 44 -10.77 6.59 -2.78
CA VAL A 44 -10.12 5.81 -1.74
C VAL A 44 -10.17 4.32 -2.05
N VAL A 45 -11.35 3.82 -2.44
CA VAL A 45 -11.50 2.41 -2.78
C VAL A 45 -10.58 2.03 -3.93
N ARG A 46 -10.47 2.88 -4.95
CA ARG A 46 -9.55 2.61 -6.06
C ARG A 46 -8.11 2.46 -5.58
N ASN A 47 -7.68 3.30 -4.66
CA ASN A 47 -6.31 3.20 -4.15
C ASN A 47 -6.11 1.98 -3.25
N ILE A 48 -7.13 1.58 -2.51
CA ILE A 48 -7.09 0.32 -1.76
C ILE A 48 -6.90 -0.86 -2.72
N GLU A 49 -7.59 -0.86 -3.85
CA GLU A 49 -7.45 -1.91 -4.85
C GLU A 49 -6.04 -1.94 -5.45
N ILE A 50 -5.45 -0.77 -5.66
CA ILE A 50 -4.08 -0.69 -6.17
C ILE A 50 -3.09 -1.36 -5.22
N ILE A 51 -3.28 -1.18 -3.91
CA ILE A 51 -2.45 -1.86 -2.92
C ILE A 51 -2.53 -3.37 -3.10
N GLY A 52 -3.75 -3.89 -3.20
CA GLY A 52 -3.94 -5.34 -3.38
C GLY A 52 -3.37 -5.86 -4.69
N GLU A 53 -3.50 -5.09 -5.76
CA GLU A 53 -2.92 -5.46 -7.05
C GLU A 53 -1.40 -5.56 -6.98
N ALA A 54 -0.76 -4.61 -6.31
CA ALA A 54 0.69 -4.60 -6.17
C ALA A 54 1.17 -5.83 -5.40
N VAL A 55 0.51 -6.16 -4.29
CA VAL A 55 0.87 -7.35 -3.51
C VAL A 55 0.67 -8.61 -4.33
N SER A 56 -0.38 -8.66 -5.14
CA SER A 56 -0.63 -9.82 -6.00
C SER A 56 0.48 -10.04 -7.02
N LYS A 57 1.16 -8.96 -7.42
CA LYS A 57 2.31 -9.06 -8.34
C LYS A 57 3.59 -9.46 -7.62
N ILE A 58 3.76 -8.99 -6.40
CA ILE A 58 4.96 -9.32 -5.61
C ILE A 58 5.00 -10.81 -5.29
N ASN A 59 3.86 -11.39 -4.93
CA ASN A 59 3.82 -12.75 -4.42
C ASN A 59 4.43 -13.78 -5.39
N PRO A 60 4.01 -13.86 -6.66
CA PRO A 60 4.64 -14.79 -7.59
C PRO A 60 6.04 -14.39 -8.02
N LEU A 61 6.35 -13.10 -7.97
CA LEU A 61 7.65 -12.59 -8.37
C LEU A 61 8.73 -12.91 -7.35
N ALA A 62 8.41 -12.80 -6.08
CA ALA A 62 9.38 -12.94 -5.01
C ALA A 62 8.75 -13.53 -3.74
N PRO A 63 8.38 -14.84 -3.77
CA PRO A 63 7.76 -15.45 -2.59
C PRO A 63 8.67 -15.44 -1.36
N ASP A 64 9.99 -15.52 -1.59
CA ASP A 64 10.94 -15.48 -0.48
C ASP A 64 10.94 -14.13 0.21
N PHE A 65 10.76 -13.05 -0.55
CA PHE A 65 10.67 -11.71 0.03
C PHE A 65 9.46 -11.63 0.98
N ILE A 66 8.33 -12.16 0.56
CA ILE A 66 7.12 -12.20 1.38
C ILE A 66 7.39 -12.96 2.69
N ASN A 67 8.04 -14.12 2.59
CA ASN A 67 8.35 -14.94 3.76
C ASN A 67 9.34 -14.27 4.69
N GLN A 68 10.31 -13.53 4.15
CA GLN A 68 11.30 -12.81 4.94
C GLN A 68 10.71 -11.63 5.69
N HIS A 69 9.56 -11.13 5.24
CA HIS A 69 8.91 -9.98 5.86
C HIS A 69 7.50 -10.33 6.34
N ALA A 70 7.40 -11.47 7.02
CA ALA A 70 6.12 -12.00 7.47
C ALA A 70 5.43 -11.12 8.52
N GLN A 71 6.11 -10.13 9.08
CA GLN A 71 5.50 -9.19 10.01
C GLN A 71 4.47 -8.29 9.32
N LEU A 72 4.50 -8.19 8.01
CA LEU A 72 3.52 -7.41 7.26
C LEU A 72 2.29 -8.27 6.95
N PRO A 73 1.09 -7.65 6.93
CA PRO A 73 -0.14 -8.40 6.70
C PRO A 73 -0.41 -8.60 5.20
N TRP A 74 0.44 -9.38 4.55
CA TRP A 74 0.38 -9.56 3.09
C TRP A 74 -0.94 -10.12 2.61
N ALA A 75 -1.52 -11.08 3.35
CA ALA A 75 -2.79 -11.69 2.96
C ALA A 75 -3.93 -10.67 2.97
N GLN A 76 -3.98 -9.85 4.01
CA GLN A 76 -5.00 -8.80 4.10
C GLN A 76 -4.80 -7.74 3.02
N MET A 77 -3.55 -7.38 2.76
CA MET A 77 -3.25 -6.41 1.70
C MET A 77 -3.67 -6.95 0.35
N ARG A 78 -3.41 -8.21 0.07
CA ARG A 78 -3.81 -8.81 -1.20
C ARG A 78 -5.32 -8.85 -1.34
N ALA A 79 -6.02 -9.09 -0.24
CA ALA A 79 -7.49 -9.12 -0.25
C ALA A 79 -8.10 -7.77 -0.62
N MET A 80 -7.38 -6.70 -0.48
CA MET A 80 -7.86 -5.35 -0.85
C MET A 80 -8.16 -5.23 -2.34
N ARG A 81 -7.61 -6.11 -3.15
CA ARG A 81 -7.83 -6.10 -4.58
C ARG A 81 -9.22 -6.59 -4.98
N ASN A 82 -9.83 -7.46 -4.18
CA ASN A 82 -11.08 -8.07 -4.60
C ASN A 82 -12.29 -7.30 -4.09
N GLY A 83 -13.45 -7.54 -4.72
CA GLY A 83 -14.65 -6.78 -4.45
C GLY A 83 -15.20 -6.94 -3.03
N CYS A 84 -14.79 -7.99 -2.31
CA CYS A 84 -15.25 -8.20 -0.95
C CYS A 84 -14.78 -7.08 -0.02
N TYR A 85 -13.53 -6.67 -0.16
CA TYR A 85 -13.00 -5.60 0.68
C TYR A 85 -13.68 -4.27 0.35
N SER A 86 -13.89 -4.00 -0.95
CA SER A 86 -14.59 -2.80 -1.38
C SER A 86 -16.01 -2.74 -0.84
N ARG A 87 -16.69 -3.89 -0.79
CA ARG A 87 -18.03 -3.96 -0.23
C ARG A 87 -18.06 -3.61 1.24
N ILE A 88 -17.07 -4.10 2.01
CA ILE A 88 -16.97 -3.77 3.43
C ILE A 88 -16.85 -2.26 3.60
N PHE A 89 -16.03 -1.62 2.76
CA PHE A 89 -15.88 -0.17 2.79
C PHE A 89 -17.21 0.56 2.57
N PHE A 90 -18.01 0.08 1.60
CA PHE A 90 -19.27 0.77 1.29
C PHE A 90 -20.39 0.44 2.26
N VAL A 91 -20.33 -0.71 2.92
CA VAL A 91 -21.32 -1.09 3.92
C VAL A 91 -21.05 -0.39 5.24
N ASP A 92 -19.78 -0.27 5.60
CA ASP A 92 -19.40 0.39 6.84
C ASP A 92 -18.24 1.34 6.59
N LEU A 93 -18.60 2.59 6.28
CA LEU A 93 -17.61 3.63 5.98
C LEU A 93 -16.74 3.97 7.19
N LYS A 94 -17.20 3.64 8.39
CA LYS A 94 -16.37 3.81 9.58
C LYS A 94 -15.15 2.90 9.54
N VAL A 95 -15.32 1.67 9.05
CA VAL A 95 -14.19 0.75 8.87
C VAL A 95 -13.18 1.35 7.90
N GLY A 96 -13.66 1.86 6.77
CA GLY A 96 -12.79 2.50 5.79
C GLY A 96 -12.07 3.70 6.34
N TRP A 97 -12.78 4.57 7.02
CA TRP A 97 -12.21 5.77 7.64
C TRP A 97 -11.10 5.40 8.61
N THR A 98 -11.38 4.45 9.51
CA THR A 98 -10.42 4.01 10.53
C THR A 98 -9.19 3.37 9.89
N THR A 99 -9.40 2.54 8.86
CA THR A 99 -8.30 1.90 8.15
C THR A 99 -7.35 2.94 7.57
N ILE A 100 -7.90 3.96 6.90
CA ILE A 100 -7.07 4.97 6.25
C ILE A 100 -6.39 5.86 7.26
N LYS A 101 -7.09 6.24 8.31
CA LYS A 101 -6.52 7.15 9.32
C LYS A 101 -5.48 6.48 10.20
N ASN A 102 -5.67 5.22 10.53
CA ASN A 102 -4.83 4.54 11.52
C ASN A 102 -3.94 3.46 10.92
N ASP A 103 -4.50 2.59 10.08
CA ASP A 103 -3.78 1.40 9.62
C ASP A 103 -2.85 1.70 8.46
N LEU A 104 -3.29 2.52 7.50
CA LEU A 104 -2.48 2.81 6.33
C LEU A 104 -1.23 3.62 6.64
N PRO A 105 -1.26 4.63 7.52
CA PRO A 105 -0.02 5.32 7.88
C PRO A 105 1.02 4.39 8.49
N TRP A 106 0.58 3.46 9.36
CA TRP A 106 1.47 2.45 9.92
C TRP A 106 2.05 1.57 8.82
N LEU A 107 1.19 1.10 7.92
CA LEU A 107 1.61 0.24 6.81
C LEU A 107 2.61 0.96 5.91
N LYS A 108 2.35 2.22 5.61
CA LYS A 108 3.27 3.01 4.79
C LYS A 108 4.65 3.08 5.42
N GLN A 109 4.71 3.27 6.73
CA GLN A 109 6.00 3.30 7.43
C GLN A 109 6.73 1.97 7.27
N GLN A 110 6.01 0.86 7.39
CA GLN A 110 6.62 -0.45 7.23
C GLN A 110 7.15 -0.66 5.81
N ILE A 111 6.40 -0.23 4.82
CA ILE A 111 6.81 -0.35 3.41
C ILE A 111 7.99 0.58 3.12
N ASP A 112 7.97 1.79 3.63
CA ASP A 112 9.09 2.73 3.46
C ASP A 112 10.37 2.16 4.07
N ASP A 113 10.27 1.50 5.21
CA ASP A 113 11.42 0.84 5.83
C ASP A 113 11.96 -0.27 4.93
N LEU A 114 11.09 -1.04 4.31
CA LEU A 114 11.51 -2.08 3.36
C LEU A 114 12.19 -1.48 2.15
N LEU A 115 11.69 -0.37 1.64
CA LEU A 115 12.31 0.33 0.51
C LEU A 115 13.69 0.83 0.87
N ASP A 116 13.86 1.35 2.08
CA ASP A 116 15.16 1.80 2.55
C ASP A 116 16.13 0.65 2.67
N GLN A 117 15.68 -0.50 3.15
CA GLN A 117 16.50 -1.71 3.23
C GLN A 117 16.94 -2.18 1.85
N GLU A 118 16.04 -2.16 0.88
CA GLU A 118 16.38 -2.55 -0.48
C GLU A 118 17.42 -1.62 -1.08
N ARG A 119 17.28 -0.31 -0.87
CA ARG A 119 18.27 0.66 -1.33
C ARG A 119 19.59 0.48 -0.61
N GLY A 120 19.54 0.29 0.70
CA GLY A 120 20.75 0.06 1.50
C GLY A 120 21.47 -1.19 1.05
N GLY A 121 20.72 -2.27 0.78
CA GLY A 121 21.28 -3.50 0.26
C GLY A 121 21.95 -3.31 -1.08
N GLN A 122 21.35 -2.55 -1.96
CA GLN A 122 21.94 -2.26 -3.26
C GLN A 122 23.20 -1.41 -3.12
N ALA A 123 23.16 -0.42 -2.25
CA ALA A 123 24.32 0.43 -2.02
C ALA A 123 25.48 -0.38 -1.44
N GLU A 124 25.18 -1.31 -0.57
CA GLU A 124 26.20 -2.17 0.01
C GLU A 124 26.78 -3.15 -1.01
N LYS A 125 25.97 -3.59 -1.96
CA LYS A 125 26.43 -4.54 -2.96
C LYS A 125 27.29 -3.89 -4.04
N GLU A 126 27.09 -2.62 -4.28
CA GLU A 126 27.94 -1.94 -5.22
C GLU A 126 29.34 -1.82 -4.63
N PRO A 127 30.35 -2.13 -5.41
CA PRO A 127 31.68 -1.94 -4.90
C PRO A 127 31.86 -0.50 -4.47
N ASP A 128 32.43 -0.32 -3.33
CA ASP A 128 32.70 1.02 -2.86
C ASP A 128 33.49 1.75 -3.91
N LEU A 129 33.01 2.90 -4.26
CA LEU A 129 33.76 3.73 -5.14
C LEU A 129 35.04 4.15 -4.45
N PRO A 130 36.14 4.16 -5.17
CA PRO A 130 37.36 4.62 -4.58
C PRO A 130 37.18 6.01 -4.01
N GLN A 131 37.59 6.17 -2.83
CA GLN A 131 37.47 7.44 -2.13
C GLN A 131 38.51 8.42 -2.64
#